data_63620c8f3c417d20c5a20a9433424eb7
#
_entry.id   63620c8f3c417d20c5a20a9433424eb7
#
_cell.length_a   1.000
_cell.length_b   1.000
_cell.length_c   1.000
_cell.angle_alpha   90.00
_cell.angle_beta   90.00
_cell.angle_gamma   90.00
#
_symmetry.space_group_name_H-M   'P 1'
#
loop_
_entity.id
_entity.type
_entity.pdbx_description
1 polymer ?
#
loop_
_entity_poly.entity_id
_entity_poly.type
_entity_poly.pdbx_seq_one_letter_code
_entity_poly.pdbx_strand_id
1 'polypeptide(L)'
;MFPNLFSASPAVWAGFIGAMIALPVLIHLINMLRHRRVKWAAMEFLLQSYKRQRNWVRLKQLLLLLARISALLIALFMLAQVGCQDQRLAGLLGGQTTHHYILVDDSYSMGETTSGASAMDRARETIGTLGSRLARKENQRVTLLRYSQASTQSQLASQDLALEQLTDINGQRVDSDFAELLEERRNTLQATSLATPAVEALDVTRQLIEQNEGELPVVYVLSDFRSQQWERPTQILPILNELNESNASLQFIRCATVNQGNLGVIRLQPAGSIRSSGVPIMMQMEVQNFSDEPVRNITVRCFTQPFNATIELTGQPGEVSEEGELPALFIEEIPAGKTVT
;
A
#
# COMPACT_ATOMS: atom_id res chain seq x y z
N MET A 1 17.34 -22.67 18.07
CA MET A 1 17.46 -22.85 16.61
C MET A 1 16.49 -23.97 16.20
N PHE A 2 15.20 -23.66 16.05
CA PHE A 2 14.19 -24.59 15.56
C PHE A 2 13.88 -24.18 14.11
N PRO A 3 14.18 -25.03 13.10
CA PRO A 3 13.89 -24.71 11.71
C PRO A 3 12.37 -24.74 11.50
N ASN A 4 11.90 -23.70 10.91
CA ASN A 4 10.61 -23.44 10.27
C ASN A 4 9.59 -24.62 10.22
N LEU A 5 8.90 -24.87 11.32
CA LEU A 5 7.78 -25.82 11.36
C LEU A 5 6.57 -25.29 10.55
N PHE A 6 6.59 -24.00 10.20
CA PHE A 6 5.47 -23.33 9.52
C PHE A 6 5.54 -23.35 7.99
N SER A 7 6.67 -23.76 7.40
CA SER A 7 6.81 -23.92 5.94
C SER A 7 6.48 -25.34 5.43
N ALA A 8 5.97 -26.20 6.31
CA ALA A 8 5.63 -27.57 5.94
C ALA A 8 4.39 -27.61 5.04
N SER A 9 4.45 -28.44 3.98
CA SER A 9 3.34 -28.64 3.05
C SER A 9 2.04 -29.07 3.78
N PRO A 10 0.85 -28.77 3.23
CA PRO A 10 -0.43 -29.11 3.85
C PRO A 10 -0.56 -30.63 4.15
N ALA A 11 0.15 -31.48 3.40
CA ALA A 11 0.21 -32.92 3.66
C ALA A 11 0.92 -33.25 4.98
N VAL A 12 1.96 -32.51 5.36
CA VAL A 12 2.66 -32.70 6.64
C VAL A 12 1.79 -32.29 7.82
N TRP A 13 1.03 -31.20 7.69
CA TRP A 13 0.06 -30.77 8.71
C TRP A 13 -1.08 -31.76 8.88
N ALA A 14 -1.63 -32.29 7.78
CA ALA A 14 -2.66 -33.32 7.81
C ALA A 14 -2.14 -34.58 8.50
N GLY A 15 -0.90 -35.01 8.24
CA GLY A 15 -0.23 -36.11 8.90
C GLY A 15 -0.05 -35.87 10.42
N PHE A 16 0.34 -34.66 10.82
CA PHE A 16 0.54 -34.30 12.23
C PHE A 16 -0.79 -34.27 13.00
N ILE A 17 -1.84 -33.71 12.43
CA ILE A 17 -3.19 -33.71 13.00
C ILE A 17 -3.71 -35.15 13.13
N GLY A 18 -3.52 -35.97 12.09
CA GLY A 18 -3.90 -37.39 12.09
C GLY A 18 -3.18 -38.18 13.18
N ALA A 19 -1.88 -37.98 13.36
CA ALA A 19 -1.09 -38.61 14.42
C ALA A 19 -1.54 -38.16 15.82
N MET A 20 -1.86 -36.89 16.01
CA MET A 20 -2.35 -36.33 17.27
C MET A 20 -3.70 -36.91 17.69
N ILE A 21 -4.59 -37.21 16.74
CA ILE A 21 -5.88 -37.83 16.99
C ILE A 21 -5.70 -39.36 17.22
N ALA A 22 -4.84 -39.98 16.40
CA ALA A 22 -4.61 -41.43 16.46
C ALA A 22 -3.99 -41.87 17.81
N LEU A 23 -3.10 -41.06 18.39
CA LEU A 23 -2.38 -41.40 19.63
C LEU A 23 -3.29 -41.58 20.84
N PRO A 24 -4.23 -40.66 21.19
CA PRO A 24 -5.19 -40.88 22.27
C PRO A 24 -6.14 -42.07 22.03
N VAL A 25 -6.53 -42.27 20.75
CA VAL A 25 -7.39 -43.38 20.36
C VAL A 25 -6.65 -44.71 20.55
N LEU A 26 -5.38 -44.79 20.14
CA LEU A 26 -4.53 -45.97 20.28
C LEU A 26 -4.30 -46.30 21.79
N ILE A 27 -3.98 -45.30 22.61
CA ILE A 27 -3.81 -45.46 24.06
C ILE A 27 -5.11 -45.93 24.68
N HIS A 28 -6.27 -45.39 24.28
CA HIS A 28 -7.57 -45.83 24.77
C HIS A 28 -7.86 -47.26 24.41
N LEU A 29 -7.56 -47.69 23.18
CA LEU A 29 -7.74 -49.04 22.69
C LEU A 29 -6.84 -50.04 23.44
N ILE A 30 -5.56 -49.69 23.61
CA ILE A 30 -4.61 -50.52 24.39
C ILE A 30 -5.07 -50.69 25.83
N ASN A 31 -5.56 -49.58 26.43
CA ASN A 31 -6.03 -49.64 27.83
C ASN A 31 -7.32 -50.49 27.94
N MET A 32 -8.19 -50.48 26.94
CA MET A 32 -9.38 -51.29 26.87
C MET A 32 -9.04 -52.79 26.69
N LEU A 33 -7.99 -53.14 25.93
CA LEU A 33 -7.53 -54.50 25.66
C LEU A 33 -6.72 -55.07 26.83
N ARG A 34 -6.09 -54.25 27.68
CA ARG A 34 -5.18 -54.67 28.74
C ARG A 34 -5.91 -55.22 29.99
N HIS A 35 -7.24 -55.20 30.08
CA HIS A 35 -7.98 -55.75 31.21
C HIS A 35 -7.93 -57.27 31.20
N ARG A 36 -6.96 -57.87 31.92
CA ARG A 36 -6.94 -59.31 32.22
C ARG A 36 -8.08 -59.66 33.15
N ARG A 37 -8.92 -60.60 32.73
CA ARG A 37 -9.99 -61.17 33.58
C ARG A 37 -9.34 -62.07 34.61
N VAL A 38 -9.32 -61.62 35.86
CA VAL A 38 -8.94 -62.47 37.00
C VAL A 38 -10.21 -63.02 37.60
N LYS A 39 -10.34 -64.34 37.68
CA LYS A 39 -11.51 -65.01 38.31
C LYS A 39 -11.34 -64.97 39.81
N TRP A 40 -12.18 -64.25 40.54
CA TRP A 40 -12.25 -64.20 41.97
C TRP A 40 -13.56 -64.87 42.45
N ALA A 41 -13.57 -65.58 43.62
CA ALA A 41 -14.66 -66.33 44.14
C ALA A 41 -15.95 -65.52 44.45
N ALA A 42 -15.85 -64.19 44.67
CA ALA A 42 -16.98 -63.30 44.94
C ALA A 42 -17.52 -62.61 43.73
N MET A 43 -17.20 -63.08 42.50
CA MET A 43 -17.44 -62.38 41.23
C MET A 43 -18.90 -62.30 40.77
N GLU A 44 -19.73 -63.24 41.26
CA GLU A 44 -21.13 -63.33 40.85
C GLU A 44 -21.97 -62.14 41.34
N PHE A 45 -21.72 -61.65 42.55
CA PHE A 45 -22.42 -60.52 43.13
C PHE A 45 -21.99 -59.19 42.46
N LEU A 46 -20.70 -59.07 42.20
CA LEU A 46 -20.13 -57.91 41.47
C LEU A 46 -20.56 -57.86 40.00
N LEU A 47 -20.77 -58.99 39.33
CA LEU A 47 -21.21 -59.06 37.95
C LEU A 47 -22.65 -58.53 37.79
N GLN A 48 -23.51 -58.66 38.73
CA GLN A 48 -24.88 -58.15 38.65
C GLN A 48 -24.92 -56.64 38.79
N SER A 49 -24.12 -56.08 39.68
CA SER A 49 -23.93 -54.61 39.81
C SER A 49 -23.22 -54.01 38.58
N TYR A 50 -22.21 -54.71 38.07
CA TYR A 50 -21.45 -54.25 36.89
C TYR A 50 -22.30 -54.24 35.61
N LYS A 51 -23.20 -55.22 35.41
CA LYS A 51 -24.14 -55.25 34.28
C LYS A 51 -25.07 -54.04 34.28
N ARG A 52 -25.50 -53.55 35.47
CA ARG A 52 -26.41 -52.41 35.59
C ARG A 52 -25.71 -51.06 35.30
N GLN A 53 -24.40 -50.98 35.55
CA GLN A 53 -23.61 -49.73 35.37
C GLN A 53 -22.74 -49.73 34.12
N ARG A 54 -22.70 -50.83 33.36
CA ARG A 54 -21.81 -51.00 32.18
C ARG A 54 -21.95 -49.90 31.15
N ASN A 55 -23.15 -49.44 30.86
CA ASN A 55 -23.38 -48.37 29.89
C ASN A 55 -22.88 -47.02 30.42
N TRP A 56 -23.00 -46.79 31.75
CA TRP A 56 -22.53 -45.56 32.39
C TRP A 56 -20.99 -45.47 32.45
N VAL A 57 -20.35 -46.60 32.71
CA VAL A 57 -18.87 -46.68 32.67
C VAL A 57 -18.35 -46.49 31.26
N ARG A 58 -18.98 -47.08 30.24
CA ARG A 58 -18.63 -46.87 28.83
C ARG A 58 -18.84 -45.42 28.43
N LEU A 59 -19.93 -44.79 28.81
CA LEU A 59 -20.20 -43.38 28.57
C LEU A 59 -19.11 -42.49 29.19
N LYS A 60 -18.73 -42.71 30.43
CA LYS A 60 -17.63 -41.99 31.08
C LYS A 60 -16.30 -42.13 30.36
N GLN A 61 -15.97 -43.35 29.90
CA GLN A 61 -14.74 -43.60 29.16
C GLN A 61 -14.73 -42.89 27.79
N LEU A 62 -15.88 -42.86 27.08
CA LEU A 62 -16.04 -42.18 25.84
C LEU A 62 -15.96 -40.65 26.02
N LEU A 63 -16.58 -40.12 27.06
CA LEU A 63 -16.55 -38.69 27.40
C LEU A 63 -15.14 -38.25 27.80
N LEU A 64 -14.39 -39.08 28.54
CA LEU A 64 -12.97 -38.84 28.85
C LEU A 64 -12.08 -38.85 27.60
N LEU A 65 -12.34 -39.76 26.66
CA LEU A 65 -11.63 -39.78 25.37
C LEU A 65 -11.91 -38.51 24.59
N LEU A 66 -13.17 -38.11 24.48
CA LEU A 66 -13.60 -36.89 23.77
C LEU A 66 -13.00 -35.63 24.40
N ALA A 67 -12.97 -35.56 25.75
CA ALA A 67 -12.32 -34.46 26.48
C ALA A 67 -10.81 -34.39 26.21
N ARG A 68 -10.11 -35.51 26.09
CA ARG A 68 -8.67 -35.54 25.74
C ARG A 68 -8.41 -35.07 24.30
N ILE A 69 -9.24 -35.54 23.37
CA ILE A 69 -9.13 -35.12 21.96
C ILE A 69 -9.43 -33.62 21.84
N SER A 70 -10.50 -33.14 22.49
CA SER A 70 -10.83 -31.71 22.45
C SER A 70 -9.76 -30.83 23.08
N ALA A 71 -9.16 -31.22 24.17
CA ALA A 71 -8.07 -30.51 24.84
C ALA A 71 -6.83 -30.40 23.91
N LEU A 72 -6.48 -31.49 23.23
CA LEU A 72 -5.38 -31.50 22.28
C LEU A 72 -5.68 -30.62 21.03
N LEU A 73 -6.92 -30.66 20.53
CA LEU A 73 -7.35 -29.80 19.42
C LEU A 73 -7.35 -28.32 19.81
N ILE A 74 -7.82 -27.98 21.00
CA ILE A 74 -7.79 -26.60 21.52
C ILE A 74 -6.33 -26.13 21.68
N ALA A 75 -5.45 -26.97 22.23
CA ALA A 75 -4.04 -26.65 22.36
C ALA A 75 -3.37 -26.44 20.97
N LEU A 76 -3.69 -27.28 20.01
CA LEU A 76 -3.22 -27.13 18.61
C LEU A 76 -3.76 -25.83 18.00
N PHE A 77 -5.03 -25.51 18.23
CA PHE A 77 -5.66 -24.30 17.74
C PHE A 77 -5.03 -23.02 18.34
N MET A 78 -4.67 -23.08 19.64
CA MET A 78 -3.91 -22.01 20.31
C MET A 78 -2.49 -21.87 19.77
N LEU A 79 -1.79 -22.99 19.55
CA LEU A 79 -0.43 -22.99 18.97
C LEU A 79 -0.43 -22.52 17.53
N ALA A 80 -1.46 -22.83 16.75
CA ALA A 80 -1.60 -22.36 15.37
C ALA A 80 -1.89 -20.86 15.26
N GLN A 81 -2.11 -20.16 16.41
CA GLN A 81 -2.43 -18.73 16.45
C GLN A 81 -3.54 -18.32 15.46
N VAL A 82 -4.50 -19.20 15.25
CA VAL A 82 -5.64 -18.92 14.38
C VAL A 82 -6.48 -17.81 15.02
N GLY A 83 -6.15 -16.58 14.71
CA GLY A 83 -6.97 -15.43 15.08
C GLY A 83 -8.31 -15.47 14.34
N CYS A 84 -9.36 -15.04 15.00
CA CYS A 84 -10.73 -15.01 14.47
C CYS A 84 -10.95 -14.02 13.28
N GLN A 85 -9.93 -13.73 12.49
CA GLN A 85 -10.09 -13.02 11.25
C GLN A 85 -10.16 -14.06 10.11
N ASP A 86 -11.29 -14.10 9.41
CA ASP A 86 -11.56 -15.04 8.30
C ASP A 86 -10.46 -15.10 7.23
N GLN A 87 -9.69 -14.01 7.08
CA GLN A 87 -8.55 -13.90 6.18
C GLN A 87 -7.35 -14.79 6.55
N ARG A 88 -7.23 -15.26 7.81
CA ARG A 88 -6.10 -16.11 8.22
C ARG A 88 -6.32 -17.60 8.00
N LEU A 89 -7.55 -18.04 7.79
CA LEU A 89 -7.84 -19.41 7.38
C LEU A 89 -7.34 -19.71 5.97
N ALA A 90 -7.37 -18.72 5.08
CA ALA A 90 -6.77 -18.80 3.75
C ALA A 90 -5.23 -18.94 3.82
N GLY A 91 -4.57 -18.32 4.82
CA GLY A 91 -3.13 -18.44 5.05
C GLY A 91 -2.67 -19.83 5.51
N LEU A 92 -3.55 -20.66 6.08
CA LEU A 92 -3.25 -22.05 6.45
C LEU A 92 -3.24 -23.02 5.25
N LEU A 93 -3.88 -22.62 4.14
CA LEU A 93 -4.00 -23.46 2.93
C LEU A 93 -3.01 -23.10 1.81
N GLY A 94 -2.33 -21.98 1.91
CA GLY A 94 -1.31 -21.51 0.95
C GLY A 94 -1.11 -20.03 1.19
N GLY A 95 -0.06 -19.65 1.88
CA GLY A 95 0.21 -18.31 2.43
C GLY A 95 -0.36 -17.18 1.58
N GLN A 96 -1.35 -16.46 2.11
CA GLN A 96 -1.97 -15.33 1.41
C GLN A 96 -0.90 -14.28 1.11
N THR A 97 -0.77 -13.91 -0.14
CA THR A 97 0.18 -12.89 -0.58
C THR A 97 -0.33 -11.52 -0.17
N THR A 98 0.52 -10.72 0.45
CA THR A 98 0.22 -9.31 0.71
C THR A 98 0.75 -8.48 -0.44
N HIS A 99 -0.11 -7.69 -1.07
CA HIS A 99 0.25 -6.83 -2.19
C HIS A 99 0.27 -5.37 -1.74
N HIS A 100 1.45 -4.75 -1.84
CA HIS A 100 1.70 -3.38 -1.44
C HIS A 100 1.64 -2.48 -2.68
N TYR A 101 0.67 -1.61 -2.74
CA TYR A 101 0.50 -0.58 -3.77
C TYR A 101 1.06 0.73 -3.23
N ILE A 102 2.13 1.24 -3.83
CA ILE A 102 2.80 2.46 -3.42
C ILE A 102 2.48 3.53 -4.46
N LEU A 103 1.61 4.46 -4.10
CA LEU A 103 1.23 5.60 -4.93
C LEU A 103 2.12 6.78 -4.54
N VAL A 104 2.84 7.31 -5.52
CA VAL A 104 3.74 8.43 -5.33
C VAL A 104 3.20 9.65 -6.06
N ASP A 105 2.93 10.68 -5.32
CA ASP A 105 2.68 12.00 -5.86
C ASP A 105 3.98 12.54 -6.43
N ASP A 106 4.01 12.76 -7.73
CA ASP A 106 5.14 13.35 -8.44
C ASP A 106 4.80 14.71 -9.07
N SER A 107 3.77 15.37 -8.51
CA SER A 107 3.40 16.72 -8.91
C SER A 107 4.50 17.73 -8.60
N TYR A 108 4.41 18.91 -9.24
CA TYR A 108 5.40 19.99 -9.09
C TYR A 108 5.69 20.36 -7.63
N SER A 109 4.67 20.36 -6.78
CA SER A 109 4.80 20.73 -5.36
C SER A 109 5.69 19.78 -4.56
N MET A 110 5.83 18.52 -5.00
CA MET A 110 6.73 17.56 -4.35
C MET A 110 8.21 17.92 -4.52
N GLY A 111 8.54 18.77 -5.50
CA GLY A 111 9.88 19.33 -5.69
C GLY A 111 10.24 20.46 -4.71
N GLU A 112 9.28 20.97 -3.94
CA GLU A 112 9.52 22.05 -2.98
C GLU A 112 10.49 21.60 -1.87
N THR A 113 11.54 22.39 -1.69
CA THR A 113 12.62 22.08 -0.75
C THR A 113 12.40 22.79 0.56
N THR A 114 12.30 22.05 1.65
CA THR A 114 12.21 22.57 3.01
C THR A 114 13.35 22.02 3.85
N SER A 115 14.14 22.91 4.45
CA SER A 115 15.26 22.49 5.29
C SER A 115 16.30 21.58 4.60
N GLY A 116 16.51 21.80 3.30
CA GLY A 116 17.52 21.08 2.51
C GLY A 116 17.08 19.75 1.88
N ALA A 117 15.85 19.30 2.13
CA ALA A 117 15.28 18.12 1.48
C ALA A 117 13.91 18.44 0.87
N SER A 118 13.65 17.92 -0.32
CA SER A 118 12.33 18.06 -0.95
C SER A 118 11.32 17.06 -0.40
N ALA A 119 10.02 17.29 -0.65
CA ALA A 119 8.99 16.32 -0.32
C ALA A 119 9.22 15.01 -1.11
N MET A 120 9.71 15.10 -2.35
CA MET A 120 10.10 13.94 -3.16
C MET A 120 11.28 13.16 -2.54
N ASP A 121 12.27 13.83 -1.96
CA ASP A 121 13.38 13.14 -1.29
C ASP A 121 12.89 12.32 -0.09
N ARG A 122 11.94 12.86 0.67
CA ARG A 122 11.30 12.13 1.78
C ARG A 122 10.44 10.97 1.29
N ALA A 123 9.75 11.13 0.16
CA ALA A 123 9.03 10.03 -0.46
C ALA A 123 9.99 8.90 -0.84
N ARG A 124 11.12 9.21 -1.47
CA ARG A 124 12.18 8.23 -1.80
C ARG A 124 12.72 7.53 -0.55
N GLU A 125 13.02 8.26 0.50
CA GLU A 125 13.49 7.69 1.77
C GLU A 125 12.45 6.75 2.39
N THR A 126 11.18 7.15 2.36
CA THR A 126 10.05 6.34 2.85
C THR A 126 9.92 5.05 2.05
N ILE A 127 10.01 5.11 0.72
CA ILE A 127 9.97 3.93 -0.16
C ILE A 127 11.13 2.97 0.17
N GLY A 128 12.35 3.48 0.34
CA GLY A 128 13.50 2.66 0.72
C GLY A 128 13.32 1.98 2.09
N THR A 129 12.75 2.71 3.05
CA THR A 129 12.43 2.16 4.38
C THR A 129 11.34 1.09 4.31
N LEU A 130 10.29 1.32 3.52
CA LEU A 130 9.24 0.33 3.26
C LEU A 130 9.82 -0.92 2.61
N GLY A 131 10.61 -0.77 1.53
CA GLY A 131 11.24 -1.89 0.85
C GLY A 131 12.09 -2.75 1.78
N SER A 132 12.92 -2.11 2.62
CA SER A 132 13.73 -2.80 3.62
C SER A 132 12.91 -3.56 4.67
N ARG A 133 11.73 -3.06 5.03
CA ARG A 133 10.81 -3.74 5.94
C ARG A 133 10.12 -4.92 5.26
N LEU A 134 9.72 -4.75 4.00
CA LEU A 134 9.04 -5.79 3.22
C LEU A 134 9.96 -6.96 2.91
N ALA A 135 11.24 -6.70 2.63
CA ALA A 135 12.25 -7.73 2.39
C ALA A 135 12.47 -8.71 3.57
N ARG A 136 11.99 -8.34 4.77
CA ARG A 136 12.05 -9.22 5.96
C ARG A 136 10.82 -10.13 6.12
N LYS A 137 9.82 -9.98 5.24
CA LYS A 137 8.56 -10.72 5.30
C LYS A 137 8.44 -11.63 4.10
N GLU A 138 7.86 -12.79 4.28
CA GLU A 138 7.58 -13.73 3.19
C GLU A 138 6.26 -13.36 2.47
N ASN A 139 6.12 -13.80 1.24
CA ASN A 139 4.91 -13.64 0.43
C ASN A 139 4.45 -12.17 0.27
N GLN A 140 5.39 -11.29 -0.03
CA GLN A 140 5.10 -9.89 -0.30
C GLN A 140 5.22 -9.60 -1.81
N ARG A 141 4.32 -8.76 -2.34
CA ARG A 141 4.40 -8.20 -3.69
C ARG A 141 4.32 -6.68 -3.61
N VAL A 142 4.94 -6.00 -4.55
CA VAL A 142 4.97 -4.55 -4.60
C VAL A 142 4.60 -4.07 -6.00
N THR A 143 3.72 -3.09 -6.05
CA THR A 143 3.42 -2.26 -7.22
C THR A 143 3.74 -0.81 -6.88
N LEU A 144 4.50 -0.13 -7.72
CA LEU A 144 4.85 1.29 -7.60
C LEU A 144 4.19 2.05 -8.75
N LEU A 145 3.46 3.10 -8.43
CA LEU A 145 2.69 3.90 -9.37
C LEU A 145 2.91 5.39 -9.09
N ARG A 146 3.19 6.18 -10.14
CA ARG A 146 3.23 7.65 -10.06
C ARG A 146 1.91 8.26 -10.50
N TYR A 147 1.54 9.38 -9.91
CA TYR A 147 0.33 10.13 -10.29
C TYR A 147 0.38 10.58 -11.76
N SER A 148 1.53 11.03 -12.25
CA SER A 148 1.70 11.44 -13.64
C SER A 148 1.45 10.30 -14.62
N GLN A 149 1.86 9.08 -14.32
CA GLN A 149 1.61 7.91 -15.15
C GLN A 149 0.13 7.53 -15.17
N ALA A 150 -0.52 7.54 -14.00
CA ALA A 150 -1.95 7.27 -13.92
C ALA A 150 -2.78 8.29 -14.72
N SER A 151 -2.41 9.57 -14.70
CA SER A 151 -3.11 10.62 -15.44
C SER A 151 -2.95 10.50 -16.96
N THR A 152 -1.93 9.79 -17.44
CA THR A 152 -1.74 9.52 -18.86
C THR A 152 -2.88 8.71 -19.44
N GLN A 153 -3.47 7.79 -18.68
CA GLN A 153 -4.64 7.00 -19.10
C GLN A 153 -5.84 7.89 -19.42
N SER A 154 -6.11 8.90 -18.60
CA SER A 154 -7.25 9.82 -18.83
C SER A 154 -7.03 10.74 -20.04
N GLN A 155 -5.78 11.05 -20.37
CA GLN A 155 -5.42 11.91 -21.48
C GLN A 155 -5.39 11.16 -22.82
N LEU A 156 -5.02 9.89 -22.82
CA LEU A 156 -4.95 8.99 -23.97
C LEU A 156 -6.22 8.13 -24.12
N ALA A 157 -7.38 8.65 -23.78
CA ALA A 157 -8.68 7.95 -23.77
C ALA A 157 -9.06 7.20 -25.06
N SER A 158 -8.25 7.27 -26.11
CA SER A 158 -8.40 6.54 -27.38
C SER A 158 -7.56 5.25 -27.47
N GLN A 159 -6.70 4.97 -26.50
CA GLN A 159 -5.88 3.75 -26.44
C GLN A 159 -6.11 3.10 -25.08
N ASP A 160 -6.68 1.89 -25.07
CA ASP A 160 -6.70 1.02 -23.89
C ASP A 160 -5.26 0.62 -23.54
N LEU A 161 -4.57 1.49 -22.77
CA LEU A 161 -3.28 1.15 -22.20
C LEU A 161 -3.48 0.05 -21.18
N ALA A 162 -2.71 -1.02 -21.28
CA ALA A 162 -2.72 -2.04 -20.24
C ALA A 162 -2.29 -1.40 -18.91
N LEU A 163 -3.03 -1.67 -17.82
CA LEU A 163 -2.75 -1.11 -16.48
C LEU A 163 -1.30 -1.33 -16.03
N GLU A 164 -0.69 -2.41 -16.52
CA GLU A 164 0.72 -2.74 -16.28
C GLU A 164 1.69 -1.66 -16.78
N GLN A 165 1.34 -0.98 -17.87
CA GLN A 165 2.18 0.07 -18.46
C GLN A 165 2.10 1.39 -17.69
N LEU A 166 1.13 1.53 -16.79
CA LEU A 166 0.96 2.70 -15.93
C LEU A 166 1.74 2.60 -14.62
N THR A 167 2.53 1.55 -14.44
CA THR A 167 3.27 1.30 -13.21
C THR A 167 4.78 1.28 -13.46
N ASP A 168 5.56 1.80 -12.53
CA ASP A 168 7.02 1.70 -12.55
C ASP A 168 7.50 0.30 -12.11
N ILE A 169 6.74 -0.33 -11.21
CA ILE A 169 6.91 -1.72 -10.75
C ILE A 169 5.52 -2.33 -10.71
N ASN A 170 5.30 -3.46 -11.39
CA ASN A 170 4.02 -4.15 -11.40
C ASN A 170 4.09 -5.50 -10.69
N GLY A 171 3.46 -5.63 -9.54
CA GLY A 171 3.27 -6.89 -8.82
C GLY A 171 4.54 -7.70 -8.59
N GLN A 172 5.70 -7.05 -8.49
CA GLN A 172 6.99 -7.72 -8.29
C GLN A 172 7.03 -8.41 -6.93
N ARG A 173 7.49 -9.65 -6.91
CA ARG A 173 7.75 -10.37 -5.64
C ARG A 173 8.94 -9.75 -4.93
N VAL A 174 8.83 -9.68 -3.62
CA VAL A 174 9.93 -9.21 -2.77
C VAL A 174 10.90 -10.38 -2.51
N ASP A 175 11.86 -10.51 -3.40
CA ASP A 175 12.94 -11.51 -3.37
C ASP A 175 14.32 -10.83 -3.21
N SER A 176 15.40 -11.56 -3.46
CA SER A 176 16.77 -11.04 -3.37
C SER A 176 17.04 -9.89 -4.34
N ASP A 177 16.42 -9.91 -5.50
CA ASP A 177 16.70 -8.97 -6.60
C ASP A 177 15.81 -7.73 -6.51
N PHE A 178 14.74 -7.83 -5.71
CA PHE A 178 13.80 -6.73 -5.50
C PHE A 178 14.45 -5.47 -4.93
N ALA A 179 15.44 -5.62 -4.05
CA ALA A 179 16.12 -4.49 -3.42
C ALA A 179 16.87 -3.62 -4.44
N GLU A 180 17.52 -4.25 -5.41
CA GLU A 180 18.23 -3.56 -6.49
C GLU A 180 17.25 -2.86 -7.44
N LEU A 181 16.20 -3.57 -7.85
CA LEU A 181 15.13 -3.01 -8.69
C LEU A 181 14.46 -1.80 -8.03
N LEU A 182 14.11 -1.91 -6.74
CA LEU A 182 13.48 -0.82 -6.01
C LEU A 182 14.39 0.39 -5.90
N GLU A 183 15.69 0.17 -5.67
CA GLU A 183 16.69 1.25 -5.60
C GLU A 183 16.83 1.96 -6.94
N GLU A 184 16.92 1.20 -8.04
CA GLU A 184 16.94 1.76 -9.39
C GLU A 184 15.70 2.64 -9.65
N ARG A 185 14.51 2.10 -9.42
CA ARG A 185 13.25 2.83 -9.68
C ARG A 185 13.08 4.02 -8.75
N ARG A 186 13.44 3.90 -7.47
CA ARG A 186 13.40 4.99 -6.51
C ARG A 186 14.26 6.17 -6.94
N ASN A 187 15.44 5.91 -7.49
CA ASN A 187 16.36 6.96 -7.93
C ASN A 187 15.88 7.69 -9.21
N THR A 188 15.01 7.08 -10.00
CA THR A 188 14.39 7.73 -11.17
C THR A 188 13.18 8.59 -10.83
N LEU A 189 12.62 8.48 -9.61
CA LEU A 189 11.49 9.29 -9.18
C LEU A 189 11.89 10.76 -9.09
N GLN A 190 11.20 11.63 -9.80
CA GLN A 190 11.41 13.08 -9.79
C GLN A 190 10.06 13.80 -9.81
N ALA A 191 10.00 14.98 -9.20
CA ALA A 191 8.84 15.82 -9.33
C ALA A 191 8.72 16.32 -10.77
N THR A 192 7.51 16.24 -11.31
CA THR A 192 7.18 16.71 -12.67
C THR A 192 6.68 18.14 -12.63
N SER A 193 6.56 18.79 -13.78
CA SER A 193 5.91 20.11 -13.90
C SER A 193 4.38 20.01 -14.01
N LEU A 194 3.82 18.82 -13.89
CA LEU A 194 2.39 18.56 -14.05
C LEU A 194 1.65 18.73 -12.72
N ALA A 195 0.42 19.24 -12.80
CA ALA A 195 -0.55 19.18 -11.72
C ALA A 195 -1.38 17.89 -11.90
N THR A 196 -1.03 16.86 -11.16
CA THR A 196 -1.66 15.54 -11.29
C THR A 196 -2.63 15.31 -10.12
N PRO A 197 -3.92 15.09 -10.38
CA PRO A 197 -4.89 14.83 -9.33
C PRO A 197 -4.73 13.40 -8.79
N ALA A 198 -5.05 13.22 -7.50
CA ALA A 198 -4.96 11.92 -6.82
C ALA A 198 -6.02 10.92 -7.33
N VAL A 199 -7.11 11.41 -7.93
CA VAL A 199 -8.26 10.60 -8.37
C VAL A 199 -7.84 9.50 -9.33
N GLU A 200 -7.08 9.84 -10.37
CA GLU A 200 -6.69 8.87 -11.40
C GLU A 200 -5.77 7.78 -10.83
N ALA A 201 -4.83 8.15 -9.96
CA ALA A 201 -3.94 7.18 -9.34
C ALA A 201 -4.69 6.23 -8.39
N LEU A 202 -5.67 6.73 -7.67
CA LEU A 202 -6.53 5.91 -6.81
C LEU A 202 -7.42 4.98 -7.64
N ASP A 203 -7.98 5.45 -8.77
CA ASP A 203 -8.81 4.61 -9.64
C ASP A 203 -8.01 3.51 -10.34
N VAL A 204 -6.82 3.82 -10.86
CA VAL A 204 -5.89 2.81 -11.41
C VAL A 204 -5.54 1.77 -10.33
N THR A 205 -5.29 2.21 -9.10
CA THR A 205 -4.99 1.29 -7.99
C THR A 205 -6.18 0.39 -7.67
N ARG A 206 -7.40 0.91 -7.67
CA ARG A 206 -8.63 0.14 -7.50
C ARG A 206 -8.74 -0.96 -8.57
N GLN A 207 -8.55 -0.59 -9.84
CA GLN A 207 -8.57 -1.54 -10.95
C GLN A 207 -7.48 -2.62 -10.85
N LEU A 208 -6.27 -2.25 -10.41
CA LEU A 208 -5.18 -3.20 -10.17
C LEU A 208 -5.49 -4.18 -9.02
N ILE A 209 -6.18 -3.71 -7.98
CA ILE A 209 -6.63 -4.56 -6.86
C ILE A 209 -7.70 -5.55 -7.34
N GLU A 210 -8.64 -5.10 -8.15
CA GLU A 210 -9.68 -5.96 -8.75
C GLU A 210 -9.09 -7.05 -9.66
N GLN A 211 -8.01 -6.75 -10.40
CA GLN A 211 -7.32 -7.75 -11.21
C GLN A 211 -6.55 -8.80 -10.38
N ASN A 212 -6.18 -8.47 -9.15
CA ASN A 212 -5.40 -9.34 -8.26
C ASN A 212 -6.26 -9.87 -7.10
N GLU A 213 -7.45 -10.38 -7.42
CA GLU A 213 -8.36 -10.98 -6.44
C GLU A 213 -7.67 -12.10 -5.63
N GLY A 214 -7.90 -12.10 -4.32
CA GLY A 214 -7.34 -13.11 -3.41
C GLY A 214 -6.03 -12.71 -2.73
N GLU A 215 -5.42 -11.59 -3.10
CA GLU A 215 -4.30 -10.99 -2.37
C GLU A 215 -4.81 -10.02 -1.29
N LEU A 216 -3.99 -9.73 -0.26
CA LEU A 216 -4.29 -8.73 0.76
C LEU A 216 -3.73 -7.36 0.31
N PRO A 217 -4.58 -6.42 -0.11
CA PRO A 217 -4.10 -5.14 -0.58
C PRO A 217 -3.74 -4.19 0.57
N VAL A 218 -2.57 -3.57 0.48
CA VAL A 218 -2.13 -2.47 1.35
C VAL A 218 -1.71 -1.31 0.45
N VAL A 219 -2.41 -0.20 0.57
CA VAL A 219 -2.20 0.99 -0.28
C VAL A 219 -1.50 2.07 0.52
N TYR A 220 -0.36 2.52 0.05
CA TYR A 220 0.39 3.65 0.60
C TYR A 220 0.26 4.83 -0.34
N VAL A 221 -0.19 5.96 0.16
CA VAL A 221 -0.30 7.20 -0.59
C VAL A 221 0.73 8.18 -0.04
N LEU A 222 1.78 8.45 -0.82
CA LEU A 222 2.86 9.35 -0.48
C LEU A 222 2.65 10.68 -1.22
N SER A 223 2.29 11.73 -0.49
CA SER A 223 1.99 13.05 -1.07
C SER A 223 2.32 14.16 -0.06
N ASP A 224 2.37 15.40 -0.52
CA ASP A 224 2.36 16.59 0.32
C ASP A 224 0.94 16.98 0.78
N PHE A 225 -0.09 16.33 0.21
CA PHE A 225 -1.52 16.52 0.47
C PHE A 225 -1.99 17.98 0.31
N ARG A 226 -1.61 18.61 -0.77
CA ARG A 226 -2.13 19.94 -1.09
C ARG A 226 -3.60 19.87 -1.50
N SER A 227 -4.39 20.84 -1.01
CA SER A 227 -5.85 20.88 -1.19
C SER A 227 -6.27 20.74 -2.65
N GLN A 228 -5.58 21.41 -3.56
CA GLN A 228 -5.90 21.42 -4.99
C GLN A 228 -5.99 20.02 -5.63
N GLN A 229 -5.15 19.08 -5.19
CA GLN A 229 -5.15 17.71 -5.71
C GLN A 229 -6.32 16.88 -5.15
N TRP A 230 -6.86 17.29 -4.00
CA TRP A 230 -7.91 16.61 -3.24
C TRP A 230 -9.25 17.34 -3.28
N GLU A 231 -9.40 18.40 -4.06
CA GLU A 231 -10.60 19.25 -4.18
C GLU A 231 -11.82 18.57 -4.83
N ARG A 232 -11.70 17.33 -5.26
CA ARG A 232 -12.79 16.57 -5.90
C ARG A 232 -13.36 15.48 -4.99
N PRO A 233 -13.91 15.80 -3.82
CA PRO A 233 -14.38 14.81 -2.86
C PRO A 233 -15.47 13.89 -3.43
N THR A 234 -16.29 14.40 -4.34
CA THR A 234 -17.35 13.62 -5.02
C THR A 234 -16.81 12.50 -5.91
N GLN A 235 -15.56 12.60 -6.37
CA GLN A 235 -14.90 11.58 -7.17
C GLN A 235 -14.00 10.66 -6.31
N ILE A 236 -13.34 11.21 -5.28
CA ILE A 236 -12.41 10.49 -4.42
C ILE A 236 -13.13 9.56 -3.43
N LEU A 237 -14.20 10.04 -2.79
CA LEU A 237 -14.91 9.29 -1.75
C LEU A 237 -15.47 7.94 -2.23
N PRO A 238 -16.10 7.83 -3.42
CA PRO A 238 -16.53 6.54 -3.93
C PRO A 238 -15.39 5.55 -4.09
N ILE A 239 -14.26 5.98 -4.67
CA ILE A 239 -13.09 5.11 -4.89
C ILE A 239 -12.51 4.64 -3.54
N LEU A 240 -12.39 5.52 -2.54
CA LEU A 240 -11.92 5.15 -1.21
C LEU A 240 -12.87 4.16 -0.53
N ASN A 241 -14.18 4.29 -0.72
CA ASN A 241 -15.16 3.34 -0.20
C ASN A 241 -15.02 1.97 -0.87
N GLU A 242 -14.88 1.91 -2.20
CA GLU A 242 -14.66 0.66 -2.93
C GLU A 242 -13.35 -0.02 -2.52
N LEU A 243 -12.26 0.74 -2.33
CA LEU A 243 -11.01 0.24 -1.79
C LEU A 243 -11.17 -0.34 -0.38
N ASN A 244 -11.97 0.32 0.47
CA ASN A 244 -12.26 -0.18 1.81
C ASN A 244 -13.13 -1.44 1.79
N GLU A 245 -14.09 -1.53 0.88
CA GLU A 245 -14.92 -2.73 0.66
C GLU A 245 -14.08 -3.91 0.17
N SER A 246 -13.03 -3.66 -0.60
CA SER A 246 -12.03 -4.66 -1.02
C SER A 246 -11.06 -5.07 0.11
N ASN A 247 -11.31 -4.68 1.35
CA ASN A 247 -10.44 -4.87 2.52
C ASN A 247 -9.02 -4.29 2.33
N ALA A 248 -8.87 -3.25 1.51
CA ALA A 248 -7.59 -2.57 1.36
C ALA A 248 -7.25 -1.75 2.62
N SER A 249 -6.04 -1.96 3.13
CA SER A 249 -5.51 -1.13 4.22
C SER A 249 -4.92 0.14 3.63
N LEU A 250 -5.56 1.29 3.84
CA LEU A 250 -5.10 2.59 3.33
C LEU A 250 -4.17 3.29 4.33
N GLN A 251 -3.02 3.73 3.87
CA GLN A 251 -2.03 4.46 4.66
C GLN A 251 -1.61 5.74 3.94
N PHE A 252 -1.96 6.89 4.52
CA PHE A 252 -1.60 8.20 3.99
C PHE A 252 -0.34 8.71 4.67
N ILE A 253 0.71 8.95 3.87
CA ILE A 253 2.03 9.36 4.36
C ILE A 253 2.34 10.75 3.84
N ARG A 254 2.37 11.72 4.75
CA ARG A 254 2.70 13.09 4.41
C ARG A 254 4.22 13.25 4.24
N CYS A 255 4.63 13.65 3.04
CA CYS A 255 6.03 13.88 2.68
C CYS A 255 6.48 15.33 2.92
N ALA A 256 5.55 16.29 3.04
CA ALA A 256 5.87 17.67 3.36
C ALA A 256 5.91 17.91 4.87
N THR A 257 6.87 18.71 5.33
CA THR A 257 6.90 19.22 6.71
C THR A 257 6.23 20.59 6.73
N VAL A 258 5.04 20.68 7.31
CA VAL A 258 4.29 21.90 7.67
C VAL A 258 4.07 22.93 6.54
N ASN A 259 2.91 23.57 6.55
CA ASN A 259 2.51 24.70 5.70
C ASN A 259 3.59 25.80 5.69
N GLN A 260 4.50 25.74 4.71
CA GLN A 260 5.26 26.92 4.34
C GLN A 260 4.47 27.68 3.29
N GLY A 261 4.51 29.00 3.39
CA GLY A 261 3.76 29.88 2.54
C GLY A 261 3.91 29.51 1.06
N ASN A 262 2.81 29.27 0.41
CA ASN A 262 2.77 28.92 -0.99
C ASN A 262 2.49 30.19 -1.81
N LEU A 263 3.45 30.56 -2.66
CA LEU A 263 3.27 31.58 -3.68
C LEU A 263 3.01 30.86 -5.02
N GLY A 264 1.99 31.28 -5.74
CA GLY A 264 1.69 30.72 -7.06
C GLY A 264 1.44 31.80 -8.09
N VAL A 265 1.97 31.59 -9.30
CA VAL A 265 1.56 32.38 -10.47
C VAL A 265 0.21 31.84 -10.94
N ILE A 266 -0.86 32.58 -10.72
CA ILE A 266 -2.23 32.15 -11.05
C ILE A 266 -2.65 32.57 -12.46
N ARG A 267 -1.98 33.56 -13.02
CA ARG A 267 -2.27 34.04 -14.37
C ARG A 267 -1.00 34.59 -15.03
N LEU A 268 -0.80 34.22 -16.28
CA LEU A 268 0.22 34.81 -17.15
C LEU A 268 -0.42 34.98 -18.52
N GLN A 269 -0.60 36.23 -18.96
CA GLN A 269 -1.25 36.53 -20.21
C GLN A 269 -0.66 37.79 -20.88
N PRO A 270 -0.73 37.93 -22.19
CA PRO A 270 -0.37 39.17 -22.88
C PRO A 270 -1.29 40.31 -22.44
N ALA A 271 -0.73 41.47 -22.10
CA ALA A 271 -1.49 42.66 -21.69
C ALA A 271 -2.28 43.30 -22.85
N GLY A 272 -1.97 42.95 -24.09
CA GLY A 272 -2.63 43.47 -25.28
C GLY A 272 -3.04 42.39 -26.27
N SER A 273 -3.98 42.73 -27.16
CA SER A 273 -4.49 41.82 -28.20
C SER A 273 -3.62 41.78 -29.48
N ILE A 274 -2.73 42.77 -29.67
CA ILE A 274 -1.93 42.90 -30.87
C ILE A 274 -0.66 42.09 -30.76
N ARG A 275 -0.51 41.10 -31.64
CA ARG A 275 0.68 40.24 -31.75
C ARG A 275 1.27 40.39 -33.13
N SER A 276 2.37 41.10 -33.24
CA SER A 276 3.06 41.31 -34.49
C SER A 276 4.54 41.00 -34.37
N SER A 277 5.13 40.45 -35.39
CA SER A 277 6.57 40.19 -35.41
C SER A 277 7.37 41.48 -35.23
N GLY A 278 8.37 41.44 -34.35
CA GLY A 278 9.22 42.61 -34.05
C GLY A 278 8.63 43.62 -33.07
N VAL A 279 7.42 43.40 -32.56
CA VAL A 279 6.81 44.24 -31.52
C VAL A 279 6.95 43.57 -30.14
N PRO A 280 7.51 44.27 -29.13
CA PRO A 280 7.58 43.72 -27.77
C PRO A 280 6.18 43.40 -27.23
N ILE A 281 6.02 42.20 -26.68
CA ILE A 281 4.79 41.77 -26.03
C ILE A 281 4.92 42.05 -24.55
N MET A 282 4.05 42.93 -24.04
CA MET A 282 3.92 43.10 -22.59
C MET A 282 3.12 41.95 -22.01
N MET A 283 3.67 41.27 -21.00
CA MET A 283 3.01 40.19 -20.29
C MET A 283 2.53 40.70 -18.93
N GLN A 284 1.30 40.36 -18.58
CA GLN A 284 0.71 40.58 -17.26
C GLN A 284 0.75 39.31 -16.50
N MET A 285 1.27 39.35 -15.27
CA MET A 285 1.38 38.21 -14.38
C MET A 285 0.69 38.51 -13.07
N GLU A 286 -0.10 37.55 -12.59
CA GLU A 286 -0.71 37.62 -11.28
C GLU A 286 -0.08 36.57 -10.35
N VAL A 287 0.45 37.03 -9.23
CA VAL A 287 1.04 36.16 -8.18
C VAL A 287 0.17 36.23 -6.94
N GLN A 288 -0.26 35.08 -6.47
CA GLN A 288 -1.07 34.95 -5.27
C GLN A 288 -0.26 34.33 -4.13
N ASN A 289 -0.42 34.90 -2.94
CA ASN A 289 0.04 34.31 -1.70
C ASN A 289 -1.09 33.44 -1.12
N PHE A 290 -0.89 32.12 -1.08
CA PHE A 290 -1.84 31.15 -0.50
C PHE A 290 -1.58 30.86 0.97
N SER A 291 -0.63 31.54 1.60
CA SER A 291 -0.33 31.36 3.02
C SER A 291 -1.12 32.32 3.90
N ASP A 292 -1.16 31.97 5.19
CA ASP A 292 -1.79 32.79 6.22
C ASP A 292 -0.89 33.93 6.71
N GLU A 293 0.35 34.02 6.19
CA GLU A 293 1.32 35.04 6.55
C GLU A 293 1.77 35.85 5.33
N PRO A 294 2.12 37.12 5.47
CA PRO A 294 2.67 37.94 4.37
C PRO A 294 4.06 37.43 3.98
N VAL A 295 4.31 37.35 2.68
CA VAL A 295 5.63 36.98 2.14
C VAL A 295 6.30 38.21 1.57
N ARG A 296 7.61 38.40 1.89
CA ARG A 296 8.40 39.56 1.51
C ARG A 296 9.60 39.18 0.67
N ASN A 297 10.13 40.20 -0.06
CA ASN A 297 11.35 40.09 -0.84
C ASN A 297 11.26 38.96 -1.91
N ILE A 298 10.17 38.95 -2.68
CA ILE A 298 9.88 37.93 -3.68
C ILE A 298 10.57 38.33 -4.99
N THR A 299 11.38 37.43 -5.51
CA THR A 299 11.98 37.58 -6.85
C THR A 299 11.33 36.62 -7.80
N VAL A 300 10.70 37.15 -8.86
CA VAL A 300 10.11 36.34 -9.92
C VAL A 300 11.07 36.33 -11.11
N ARG A 301 11.52 35.15 -11.48
CA ARG A 301 12.36 34.94 -12.67
C ARG A 301 11.49 34.42 -13.81
N CYS A 302 11.62 35.02 -14.97
CA CYS A 302 10.89 34.63 -16.16
C CYS A 302 11.86 34.14 -17.23
N PHE A 303 11.51 33.08 -17.88
CA PHE A 303 12.31 32.48 -18.93
C PHE A 303 11.49 32.37 -20.21
N THR A 304 12.13 32.57 -21.36
CA THR A 304 11.55 32.28 -22.67
C THR A 304 12.18 31.01 -23.21
N GLN A 305 11.37 30.10 -23.69
CA GLN A 305 11.85 28.90 -24.36
C GLN A 305 11.22 28.81 -25.74
N PRO A 306 12.00 28.59 -26.82
CA PRO A 306 11.43 28.39 -28.13
C PRO A 306 10.60 27.12 -28.15
N PHE A 307 9.38 27.21 -28.68
CA PHE A 307 8.52 26.05 -28.82
C PHE A 307 9.12 25.10 -29.87
N ASN A 308 9.40 23.88 -29.45
CA ASN A 308 9.80 22.80 -30.35
C ASN A 308 8.76 21.69 -30.29
N ALA A 309 8.07 21.42 -31.38
CA ALA A 309 7.02 20.40 -31.46
C ALA A 309 7.54 18.96 -31.29
N THR A 310 8.86 18.75 -31.35
CA THR A 310 9.52 17.46 -31.15
C THR A 310 9.93 17.21 -29.69
N ILE A 311 9.86 18.19 -28.82
CA ILE A 311 10.07 17.96 -27.41
C ILE A 311 8.82 17.23 -26.89
N GLU A 312 8.97 15.96 -26.55
CA GLU A 312 7.94 15.22 -25.82
C GLU A 312 7.56 16.02 -24.58
N LEU A 313 6.25 16.11 -24.29
CA LEU A 313 5.73 16.74 -23.07
C LEU A 313 6.04 15.84 -21.86
N THR A 314 7.32 15.60 -21.62
CA THR A 314 7.79 14.76 -20.49
C THR A 314 7.60 15.43 -19.14
N GLY A 315 7.04 16.65 -19.11
CA GLY A 315 6.82 17.41 -17.87
C GLY A 315 8.10 17.86 -17.15
N GLN A 316 9.26 17.48 -17.66
CA GLN A 316 10.51 17.99 -17.11
C GLN A 316 10.73 19.43 -17.61
N PRO A 317 11.06 20.38 -16.72
CA PRO A 317 11.55 21.68 -17.17
C PRO A 317 12.80 21.38 -18.00
N GLY A 318 12.74 21.68 -19.31
CA GLY A 318 13.92 21.60 -20.14
C GLY A 318 15.03 22.44 -19.49
N GLU A 319 16.29 22.09 -19.71
CA GLU A 319 17.39 22.92 -19.27
C GLU A 319 17.17 24.34 -19.82
N VAL A 320 16.84 25.25 -18.89
CA VAL A 320 16.60 26.65 -19.26
C VAL A 320 17.94 27.23 -19.60
N SER A 321 18.16 27.49 -20.88
CA SER A 321 19.39 28.18 -21.31
C SER A 321 19.38 29.61 -20.71
N GLU A 322 20.47 30.02 -20.12
CA GLU A 322 20.65 31.40 -19.61
C GLU A 322 20.30 32.47 -20.62
N GLU A 323 20.42 32.18 -21.92
CA GLU A 323 20.09 33.07 -23.05
C GLU A 323 18.59 33.43 -23.14
N GLY A 324 17.69 32.65 -22.49
CA GLY A 324 16.25 32.91 -22.48
C GLY A 324 15.75 33.64 -21.24
N GLU A 325 16.61 34.00 -20.30
CA GLU A 325 16.20 34.66 -19.06
C GLU A 325 15.81 36.11 -19.30
N LEU A 326 14.61 36.47 -18.85
CA LEU A 326 14.12 37.86 -18.84
C LEU A 326 14.55 38.56 -17.56
N PRO A 327 14.56 39.90 -17.51
CA PRO A 327 14.85 40.65 -16.28
C PRO A 327 13.93 40.18 -15.12
N ALA A 328 14.55 39.88 -14.00
CA ALA A 328 13.80 39.47 -12.82
C ALA A 328 12.91 40.61 -12.30
N LEU A 329 11.68 40.22 -11.86
CA LEU A 329 10.74 41.13 -11.24
C LEU A 329 10.84 40.99 -9.73
N PHE A 330 10.88 42.13 -9.03
CA PHE A 330 10.93 42.17 -7.58
C PHE A 330 9.60 42.66 -7.00
N ILE A 331 9.03 41.89 -6.08
CA ILE A 331 7.81 42.26 -5.36
C ILE A 331 8.18 42.38 -3.89
N GLU A 332 7.95 43.56 -3.29
CA GLU A 332 8.35 43.84 -1.92
C GLU A 332 7.60 42.99 -0.91
N GLU A 333 6.27 42.93 -1.01
CA GLU A 333 5.42 42.16 -0.14
C GLU A 333 4.14 41.70 -0.84
N ILE A 334 3.69 40.48 -0.56
CA ILE A 334 2.33 40.01 -0.89
C ILE A 334 1.66 39.64 0.42
N PRO A 335 0.60 40.35 0.85
CA PRO A 335 -0.14 40.04 2.06
C PRO A 335 -0.79 38.66 2.02
N ALA A 336 -1.09 38.09 3.19
CA ALA A 336 -1.75 36.79 3.32
C ALA A 336 -3.04 36.71 2.49
N GLY A 337 -3.17 35.66 1.67
CA GLY A 337 -4.35 35.41 0.84
C GLY A 337 -4.58 36.43 -0.29
N LYS A 338 -3.63 37.33 -0.59
CA LYS A 338 -3.78 38.39 -1.60
C LYS A 338 -3.03 38.06 -2.88
N THR A 339 -3.50 38.70 -3.96
CA THR A 339 -2.90 38.65 -5.30
C THR A 339 -2.29 40.01 -5.63
N VAL A 340 -1.12 39.99 -6.28
CA VAL A 340 -0.45 41.17 -6.86
C VAL A 340 -0.27 40.93 -8.35
N THR A 341 -0.48 42.01 -9.13
CA THR A 341 -0.39 41.99 -10.60
C THR A 341 0.82 42.78 -11.05
#